data_841bdb99e97fb015ee6dcdd7bc70a554
#
_entry.id   841bdb99e97fb015ee6dcdd7bc70a554
#
_cell.length_a   1.000
_cell.length_b   1.000
_cell.length_c   1.000
_cell.angle_alpha   90.00
_cell.angle_beta   90.00
_cell.angle_gamma   90.00
#
_symmetry.space_group_name_H-M   'P 1'
#
loop_
_entity.id
_entity.type
_entity.pdbx_description
1 polymer ?
#
loop_
_entity_poly.entity_id
_entity_poly.type
_entity_poly.pdbx_seq_one_letter_code
_entity_poly.pdbx_strand_id
1 'polypeptide(L)'
;MSFKPLVLILAGIMIGVPVGWFLRVKAPPEKSIIPPAKTTTYTSLSDEELKDRSAQLVAAIRGLTRSFYEEDNRMRMAVDEKSAGVKSQAEQQRIRKAWVEDSTKLHDTFMQRYKDDFWADAVLLRQAIVARLGSVPGAQNPVLFEQPTNILGVEQVANSLELLEKSLTKKASKKV
;
A
#
# COMPACT_ATOMS: atom_id res chain seq x y z
N MET A 1 -35.70 7.60 50.33
CA MET A 1 -35.18 6.77 49.22
C MET A 1 -34.46 7.67 48.26
N SER A 2 -33.17 7.60 48.27
CA SER A 2 -32.26 8.57 47.59
C SER A 2 -31.72 7.94 46.31
N PHE A 3 -32.17 8.42 45.18
CA PHE A 3 -31.54 8.11 43.88
C PHE A 3 -30.32 9.03 43.73
N LYS A 4 -29.11 8.51 43.78
CA LYS A 4 -27.87 9.18 43.43
C LYS A 4 -27.32 8.63 42.14
N PRO A 5 -26.56 9.44 41.40
CA PRO A 5 -26.57 9.47 39.93
C PRO A 5 -25.52 8.58 39.32
N LEU A 6 -25.96 7.86 38.31
CA LEU A 6 -25.13 7.03 37.45
C LEU A 6 -24.97 7.71 36.08
N VAL A 7 -24.48 8.95 36.11
CA VAL A 7 -24.30 9.78 34.91
C VAL A 7 -22.98 10.51 34.95
N LEU A 8 -21.85 9.81 35.01
CA LEU A 8 -20.53 10.50 34.89
C LEU A 8 -19.37 9.59 34.45
N ILE A 9 -19.60 8.60 33.63
CA ILE A 9 -18.49 7.78 33.06
C ILE A 9 -18.55 7.70 31.51
N LEU A 10 -19.31 8.53 30.84
CA LEU A 10 -19.37 8.53 29.36
C LEU A 10 -18.77 9.76 28.68
N ALA A 11 -18.05 10.61 29.41
CA ALA A 11 -17.46 11.84 28.85
C ALA A 11 -15.92 11.79 28.67
N GLY A 12 -15.29 10.61 28.78
CA GLY A 12 -13.82 10.51 28.83
C GLY A 12 -13.15 9.88 27.60
N ILE A 13 -13.84 9.51 26.55
CA ILE A 13 -13.24 8.74 25.44
C ILE A 13 -13.17 9.50 24.10
N MET A 14 -13.58 10.76 24.05
CA MET A 14 -13.62 11.53 22.79
C MET A 14 -12.58 12.64 22.65
N ILE A 15 -11.50 12.63 23.44
CA ILE A 15 -10.41 13.61 23.29
C ILE A 15 -9.09 12.85 23.15
N GLY A 16 -8.84 12.31 21.97
CA GLY A 16 -7.62 11.60 21.67
C GLY A 16 -7.37 11.39 20.18
N VAL A 17 -8.04 12.16 19.32
CA VAL A 17 -7.63 12.24 17.91
C VAL A 17 -6.46 13.21 17.86
N PRO A 18 -5.24 12.78 17.52
CA PRO A 18 -4.11 13.70 17.42
C PRO A 18 -4.38 14.66 16.26
N VAL A 19 -4.61 15.94 16.61
CA VAL A 19 -4.71 17.09 15.70
C VAL A 19 -3.42 17.30 14.88
N GLY A 20 -2.45 16.43 15.01
CA GLY A 20 -1.18 16.44 14.28
C GLY A 20 -1.24 16.02 12.81
N TRP A 21 -2.37 15.56 12.30
CA TRP A 21 -2.44 15.06 10.92
C TRP A 21 -2.80 16.12 9.87
N PHE A 22 -3.24 17.32 10.28
CA PHE A 22 -3.68 18.36 9.34
C PHE A 22 -2.66 19.47 9.04
N LEU A 23 -1.51 19.47 9.69
CA LEU A 23 -0.43 20.45 9.40
C LEU A 23 0.75 19.78 8.66
N ARG A 24 0.49 18.91 7.69
CA ARG A 24 1.51 18.62 6.69
C ARG A 24 1.55 19.80 5.74
N VAL A 25 2.42 20.73 6.05
CA VAL A 25 2.94 21.74 5.12
C VAL A 25 3.14 21.05 3.77
N LYS A 26 2.51 21.57 2.72
CA LYS A 26 2.80 21.19 1.34
C LYS A 26 4.31 21.35 1.13
N ALA A 27 5.04 20.25 1.23
CA ALA A 27 6.40 20.22 0.71
C ALA A 27 6.31 20.59 -0.78
N PRO A 28 7.20 21.45 -1.30
CA PRO A 28 7.27 21.70 -2.73
C PRO A 28 7.41 20.34 -3.43
N PRO A 29 6.86 20.19 -4.65
CA PRO A 29 6.96 18.93 -5.38
C PRO A 29 8.45 18.60 -5.52
N GLU A 30 8.91 17.63 -4.74
CA GLU A 30 10.21 17.04 -4.96
C GLU A 30 10.22 16.55 -6.40
N LYS A 31 11.19 17.03 -7.18
CA LYS A 31 11.42 16.54 -8.53
C LYS A 31 11.47 15.02 -8.45
N SER A 32 10.50 14.37 -9.09
CA SER A 32 10.43 12.92 -9.24
C SER A 32 11.80 12.40 -9.67
N ILE A 33 12.58 11.89 -8.74
CA ILE A 33 13.84 11.21 -9.02
C ILE A 33 13.41 9.81 -9.43
N ILE A 34 13.12 9.64 -10.73
CA ILE A 34 12.99 8.33 -11.33
C ILE A 34 14.35 7.66 -11.17
N PRO A 35 14.48 6.56 -10.39
CA PRO A 35 15.76 5.86 -10.29
C PRO A 35 16.19 5.44 -11.70
N PRO A 36 17.53 5.38 -11.98
CA PRO A 36 18.00 4.90 -13.25
C PRO A 36 17.54 3.46 -13.42
N ALA A 37 16.48 3.29 -14.20
CA ALA A 37 15.89 2.01 -14.51
C ALA A 37 16.97 1.12 -15.13
N LYS A 38 16.97 -0.14 -14.77
CA LYS A 38 17.42 -1.20 -15.69
C LYS A 38 16.58 -0.98 -16.95
N THR A 39 17.18 -0.40 -17.98
CA THR A 39 16.48 0.18 -19.13
C THR A 39 15.82 -0.91 -19.98
N THR A 40 14.80 -1.52 -19.47
CA THR A 40 13.88 -2.28 -20.29
C THR A 40 12.96 -1.27 -20.94
N THR A 41 13.18 -1.00 -22.22
CA THR A 41 12.38 -0.04 -22.97
C THR A 41 11.01 -0.66 -23.24
N TYR A 42 10.09 -0.57 -22.29
CA TYR A 42 8.70 -1.09 -22.42
C TYR A 42 7.98 -0.52 -23.65
N THR A 43 8.42 0.62 -24.18
CA THR A 43 7.85 1.26 -25.37
C THR A 43 8.03 0.44 -26.65
N SER A 44 9.03 -0.43 -26.74
CA SER A 44 9.31 -1.28 -27.90
C SER A 44 8.57 -2.64 -27.85
N LEU A 45 8.00 -3.02 -26.70
CA LEU A 45 7.29 -4.29 -26.55
C LEU A 45 5.97 -4.31 -27.33
N SER A 46 5.56 -5.47 -27.80
CA SER A 46 4.22 -5.68 -28.35
C SER A 46 3.12 -5.56 -27.29
N ASP A 47 1.85 -5.48 -27.70
CA ASP A 47 0.73 -5.42 -26.76
C ASP A 47 0.63 -6.71 -25.91
N GLU A 48 0.98 -7.87 -26.50
CA GLU A 48 0.98 -9.15 -25.77
C GLU A 48 2.11 -9.22 -24.75
N GLU A 49 3.31 -8.78 -25.09
CA GLU A 49 4.44 -8.70 -24.16
C GLU A 49 4.18 -7.73 -23.01
N LEU A 50 3.53 -6.59 -23.28
CA LEU A 50 3.13 -5.64 -22.22
C LEU A 50 2.11 -6.26 -21.27
N LYS A 51 1.15 -7.01 -21.81
CA LYS A 51 0.15 -7.74 -21.03
C LYS A 51 0.81 -8.79 -20.12
N ASP A 52 1.69 -9.63 -20.69
CA ASP A 52 2.39 -10.67 -19.93
C ASP A 52 3.26 -10.07 -18.81
N ARG A 53 3.96 -8.97 -19.10
CA ARG A 53 4.74 -8.25 -18.09
C ARG A 53 3.87 -7.64 -17.01
N SER A 54 2.71 -7.08 -17.39
CA SER A 54 1.75 -6.55 -16.41
C SER A 54 1.24 -7.65 -15.49
N ALA A 55 0.83 -8.79 -16.03
CA ALA A 55 0.35 -9.93 -15.25
C ALA A 55 1.44 -10.45 -14.27
N GLN A 56 2.69 -10.58 -14.75
CA GLN A 56 3.82 -11.01 -13.93
C GLN A 56 4.08 -10.02 -12.78
N LEU A 57 4.10 -8.72 -13.07
CA LEU A 57 4.34 -7.69 -12.07
C LEU A 57 3.20 -7.61 -11.05
N VAL A 58 1.95 -7.68 -11.49
CA VAL A 58 0.77 -7.75 -10.61
C VAL A 58 0.85 -8.95 -9.67
N ALA A 59 1.20 -10.12 -10.20
CA ALA A 59 1.35 -11.34 -9.38
C ALA A 59 2.47 -11.18 -8.33
N ALA A 60 3.60 -10.58 -8.71
CA ALA A 60 4.73 -10.35 -7.82
C ALA A 60 4.39 -9.34 -6.70
N ILE A 61 3.74 -8.21 -7.04
CA ILE A 61 3.29 -7.22 -6.06
C ILE A 61 2.27 -7.85 -5.09
N ARG A 62 1.30 -8.63 -5.60
CA ARG A 62 0.33 -9.33 -4.75
C ARG A 62 0.98 -10.40 -3.86
N GLY A 63 2.04 -11.05 -4.33
CA GLY A 63 2.87 -11.95 -3.52
C GLY A 63 3.53 -11.21 -2.36
N LEU A 64 4.09 -10.03 -2.62
CA LEU A 64 4.70 -9.19 -1.59
C LEU A 64 3.67 -8.72 -0.55
N THR A 65 2.50 -8.24 -0.98
CA THR A 65 1.43 -7.79 -0.05
C THR A 65 0.89 -8.95 0.78
N ARG A 66 0.73 -10.13 0.19
CA ARG A 66 0.33 -11.33 0.93
C ARG A 66 1.33 -11.68 2.03
N SER A 67 2.62 -11.72 1.71
CA SER A 67 3.67 -12.00 2.69
C SER A 67 3.66 -11.01 3.84
N PHE A 68 3.37 -9.74 3.57
CA PHE A 68 3.22 -8.73 4.62
C PHE A 68 2.04 -9.06 5.56
N TYR A 69 0.86 -9.33 5.01
CA TYR A 69 -0.32 -9.62 5.83
C TYR A 69 -0.16 -10.92 6.64
N GLU A 70 0.50 -11.92 6.09
CA GLU A 70 0.82 -13.16 6.80
C GLU A 70 1.74 -12.91 7.99
N GLU A 71 2.75 -12.05 7.82
CA GLU A 71 3.67 -11.70 8.90
C GLU A 71 3.01 -10.80 9.95
N ASP A 72 2.26 -9.77 9.54
CA ASP A 72 1.52 -8.89 10.45
C ASP A 72 0.51 -9.70 11.29
N ASN A 73 -0.21 -10.63 10.66
CA ASN A 73 -1.14 -11.50 11.38
C ASN A 73 -0.42 -12.42 12.39
N ARG A 74 0.75 -12.96 12.01
CA ARG A 74 1.57 -13.77 12.90
C ARG A 74 2.05 -12.98 14.12
N MET A 75 2.48 -11.74 13.91
CA MET A 75 2.88 -10.84 14.98
C MET A 75 1.71 -10.49 15.90
N ARG A 76 0.51 -10.23 15.36
CA ARG A 76 -0.69 -9.96 16.14
C ARG A 76 -1.08 -11.15 17.03
N MET A 77 -1.11 -12.35 16.47
CA MET A 77 -1.39 -13.56 17.25
C MET A 77 -0.38 -13.77 18.39
N ALA A 78 0.91 -13.54 18.14
CA ALA A 78 1.93 -13.64 19.16
C ALA A 78 1.77 -12.59 20.29
N VAL A 79 1.29 -11.40 19.97
CA VAL A 79 0.96 -10.36 20.97
C VAL A 79 -0.25 -10.75 21.79
N ASP A 80 -1.30 -11.25 21.15
CA ASP A 80 -2.52 -11.68 21.83
C ASP A 80 -2.21 -12.83 22.80
N GLU A 81 -1.41 -13.82 22.39
CA GLU A 81 -0.94 -14.91 23.24
C GLU A 81 -0.15 -14.40 24.45
N LYS A 82 0.85 -13.51 24.22
CA LYS A 82 1.64 -12.92 25.30
C LYS A 82 0.80 -12.08 26.25
N SER A 83 -0.25 -11.43 25.77
CA SER A 83 -1.12 -10.54 26.54
C SER A 83 -2.15 -11.30 27.38
N ALA A 84 -2.59 -12.47 26.94
CA ALA A 84 -3.70 -13.24 27.54
C ALA A 84 -3.48 -13.60 29.02
N GLY A 85 -2.23 -13.77 29.48
CA GLY A 85 -1.89 -14.10 30.86
C GLY A 85 -1.49 -12.90 31.72
N VAL A 86 -1.40 -11.70 31.16
CA VAL A 86 -0.81 -10.55 31.81
C VAL A 86 -1.88 -9.71 32.51
N LYS A 87 -1.82 -9.63 33.86
CA LYS A 87 -2.72 -8.82 34.69
C LYS A 87 -2.21 -7.37 34.89
N SER A 88 -0.92 -7.15 34.73
CA SER A 88 -0.30 -5.83 34.93
C SER A 88 -0.54 -4.91 33.71
N GLN A 89 -1.17 -3.77 33.93
CA GLN A 89 -1.39 -2.77 32.90
C GLN A 89 -0.07 -2.24 32.31
N ALA A 90 0.96 -2.06 33.13
CA ALA A 90 2.28 -1.62 32.68
C ALA A 90 2.92 -2.62 31.72
N GLU A 91 2.80 -3.92 32.01
CA GLU A 91 3.33 -4.98 31.16
C GLU A 91 2.55 -5.09 29.85
N GLN A 92 1.21 -4.98 29.89
CA GLN A 92 0.40 -4.91 28.67
C GLN A 92 0.81 -3.74 27.76
N GLN A 93 1.11 -2.59 28.35
CA GLN A 93 1.59 -1.42 27.59
C GLN A 93 2.96 -1.68 26.95
N ARG A 94 3.87 -2.36 27.65
CA ARG A 94 5.18 -2.74 27.09
C ARG A 94 5.03 -3.68 25.90
N ILE A 95 4.18 -4.69 26.02
CA ILE A 95 3.91 -5.64 24.91
C ILE A 95 3.35 -4.91 23.70
N ARG A 96 2.37 -4.03 23.91
CA ARG A 96 1.79 -3.23 22.82
C ARG A 96 2.78 -2.30 22.17
N LYS A 97 3.64 -1.64 22.97
CA LYS A 97 4.68 -0.74 22.44
C LYS A 97 5.66 -1.50 21.56
N ALA A 98 6.15 -2.64 22.03
CA ALA A 98 7.05 -3.50 21.25
C ALA A 98 6.40 -3.93 19.92
N TRP A 99 5.11 -4.33 19.96
CA TRP A 99 4.38 -4.67 18.73
C TRP A 99 4.28 -3.50 17.76
N VAL A 100 3.98 -2.29 18.23
CA VAL A 100 3.91 -1.09 17.36
C VAL A 100 5.27 -0.83 16.69
N GLU A 101 6.38 -0.96 17.44
CA GLU A 101 7.72 -0.80 16.90
C GLU A 101 8.04 -1.85 15.83
N ASP A 102 7.70 -3.10 16.07
CA ASP A 102 7.95 -4.21 15.13
C ASP A 102 7.04 -4.13 13.89
N SER A 103 5.77 -3.76 14.06
CA SER A 103 4.84 -3.52 12.95
C SER A 103 5.29 -2.34 12.08
N THR A 104 5.85 -1.29 12.67
CA THR A 104 6.43 -0.16 11.94
C THR A 104 7.63 -0.63 11.10
N LYS A 105 8.55 -1.41 11.68
CA LYS A 105 9.70 -1.96 10.96
C LYS A 105 9.27 -2.87 9.81
N LEU A 106 8.26 -3.71 10.04
CA LEU A 106 7.70 -4.57 9.00
C LEU A 106 7.15 -3.75 7.84
N HIS A 107 6.37 -2.71 8.15
CA HIS A 107 5.83 -1.78 7.15
C HIS A 107 6.95 -1.08 6.36
N ASP A 108 7.96 -0.56 7.03
CA ASP A 108 9.07 0.14 6.37
C ASP A 108 9.87 -0.80 5.48
N THR A 109 10.12 -2.03 5.95
CA THR A 109 10.79 -3.08 5.16
C THR A 109 9.99 -3.44 3.92
N PHE A 110 8.66 -3.57 4.05
CA PHE A 110 7.77 -3.82 2.93
C PHE A 110 7.83 -2.69 1.90
N MET A 111 7.69 -1.44 2.36
CA MET A 111 7.71 -0.27 1.47
C MET A 111 9.05 -0.10 0.76
N GLN A 112 10.15 -0.36 1.47
CA GLN A 112 11.48 -0.32 0.88
C GLN A 112 11.63 -1.39 -0.20
N ARG A 113 11.22 -2.63 0.08
CA ARG A 113 11.26 -3.74 -0.88
C ARG A 113 10.39 -3.47 -2.11
N TYR A 114 9.18 -2.92 -1.92
CA TYR A 114 8.35 -2.50 -3.04
C TYR A 114 9.07 -1.47 -3.92
N LYS A 115 9.70 -0.49 -3.29
CA LYS A 115 10.43 0.58 -3.98
C LYS A 115 11.63 0.04 -4.76
N ASP A 116 12.38 -0.86 -4.18
CA ASP A 116 13.60 -1.39 -4.79
C ASP A 116 13.31 -2.40 -5.92
N ASP A 117 12.31 -3.25 -5.75
CA ASP A 117 12.06 -4.39 -6.64
C ASP A 117 11.00 -4.11 -7.72
N PHE A 118 10.01 -3.24 -7.46
CA PHE A 118 8.80 -3.16 -8.29
C PHE A 118 8.43 -1.77 -8.77
N TRP A 119 8.75 -0.72 -8.02
CA TRP A 119 8.25 0.62 -8.29
C TRP A 119 8.63 1.15 -9.68
N ALA A 120 9.91 1.05 -10.06
CA ALA A 120 10.37 1.55 -11.35
C ALA A 120 9.67 0.85 -12.51
N ASP A 121 9.54 -0.47 -12.43
CA ASP A 121 8.85 -1.28 -13.44
C ASP A 121 7.36 -0.95 -13.53
N ALA A 122 6.69 -0.73 -12.39
CA ALA A 122 5.28 -0.35 -12.36
C ALA A 122 5.03 1.00 -13.06
N VAL A 123 5.88 1.99 -12.81
CA VAL A 123 5.79 3.32 -13.45
C VAL A 123 6.01 3.22 -14.96
N LEU A 124 7.08 2.57 -15.39
CA LEU A 124 7.43 2.46 -16.80
C LEU A 124 6.41 1.64 -17.60
N LEU A 125 5.95 0.53 -17.04
CA LEU A 125 4.95 -0.31 -17.66
C LEU A 125 3.61 0.43 -17.81
N ARG A 126 3.18 1.13 -16.77
CA ARG A 126 2.00 2.01 -16.85
C ARG A 126 2.15 3.04 -17.97
N GLN A 127 3.28 3.74 -18.03
CA GLN A 127 3.53 4.76 -19.06
C GLN A 127 3.43 4.16 -20.46
N ALA A 128 4.06 3.01 -20.70
CA ALA A 128 4.02 2.33 -21.98
C ALA A 128 2.60 1.91 -22.39
N ILE A 129 1.81 1.35 -21.46
CA ILE A 129 0.44 0.91 -21.72
C ILE A 129 -0.47 2.12 -21.97
N VAL A 130 -0.40 3.15 -21.15
CA VAL A 130 -1.21 4.39 -21.30
C VAL A 130 -0.90 5.08 -22.64
N ALA A 131 0.35 5.13 -23.06
CA ALA A 131 0.74 5.68 -24.36
C ALA A 131 0.04 4.97 -25.52
N ARG A 132 -0.26 3.68 -25.38
CA ARG A 132 -0.95 2.87 -26.42
C ARG A 132 -2.47 2.94 -26.35
N LEU A 133 -3.00 2.99 -25.14
CA LEU A 133 -4.46 2.94 -24.93
C LEU A 133 -5.11 4.32 -24.96
N GLY A 134 -4.35 5.36 -24.68
CA GLY A 134 -4.89 6.70 -24.35
C GLY A 134 -5.50 6.70 -22.94
N SER A 135 -6.67 7.35 -22.81
CA SER A 135 -7.34 7.46 -21.51
C SER A 135 -8.02 6.17 -21.09
N VAL A 136 -7.63 5.65 -19.92
CA VAL A 136 -8.30 4.49 -19.27
C VAL A 136 -8.85 4.95 -17.93
N PRO A 137 -10.17 5.08 -17.75
CA PRO A 137 -10.77 5.49 -16.49
C PRO A 137 -10.34 4.58 -15.33
N GLY A 138 -9.98 5.16 -14.21
CA GLY A 138 -9.57 4.44 -12.98
C GLY A 138 -8.09 4.01 -12.93
N ALA A 139 -7.38 3.96 -14.05
CA ALA A 139 -5.98 3.50 -14.09
C ALA A 139 -4.97 4.64 -14.30
N GLN A 140 -5.41 5.89 -14.26
CA GLN A 140 -4.60 7.03 -14.73
C GLN A 140 -3.98 7.89 -13.65
N ASN A 141 -4.24 7.64 -12.38
CA ASN A 141 -3.67 8.47 -11.32
C ASN A 141 -2.14 8.30 -11.25
N PRO A 142 -1.33 9.24 -11.80
CA PRO A 142 0.13 9.12 -11.78
C PRO A 142 0.67 9.13 -10.35
N VAL A 143 0.06 9.90 -9.46
CA VAL A 143 0.49 10.01 -8.04
C VAL A 143 0.45 8.67 -7.33
N LEU A 144 -0.52 7.81 -7.69
CA LEU A 144 -0.61 6.47 -7.12
C LEU A 144 0.63 5.61 -7.43
N PHE A 145 1.15 5.71 -8.66
CA PHE A 145 2.31 4.94 -9.10
C PHE A 145 3.62 5.54 -8.62
N GLU A 146 3.69 6.87 -8.52
CA GLU A 146 4.91 7.57 -8.17
C GLU A 146 5.23 7.51 -6.68
N GLN A 147 4.21 7.52 -5.81
CA GLN A 147 4.43 7.59 -4.36
C GLN A 147 3.37 6.83 -3.54
N PRO A 148 3.26 5.51 -3.65
CA PRO A 148 2.45 4.79 -2.68
C PRO A 148 3.10 4.93 -1.30
N THR A 149 2.34 5.43 -0.33
CA THR A 149 2.84 5.69 1.03
C THR A 149 2.50 4.58 2.01
N ASN A 150 1.75 3.59 1.57
CA ASN A 150 1.31 2.47 2.40
C ASN A 150 0.92 1.26 1.53
N ILE A 151 0.63 0.16 2.18
CA ILE A 151 0.31 -1.12 1.55
C ILE A 151 -0.93 -1.04 0.66
N LEU A 152 -1.96 -0.32 1.10
CA LEU A 152 -3.17 -0.11 0.30
C LEU A 152 -2.86 0.64 -1.01
N GLY A 153 -1.95 1.61 -0.96
CA GLY A 153 -1.46 2.28 -2.16
C GLY A 153 -0.75 1.32 -3.12
N VAL A 154 0.05 0.40 -2.59
CA VAL A 154 0.72 -0.64 -3.40
C VAL A 154 -0.30 -1.61 -4.01
N GLU A 155 -1.34 -2.02 -3.28
CA GLU A 155 -2.44 -2.83 -3.82
C GLU A 155 -3.20 -2.09 -4.92
N GLN A 156 -3.44 -0.80 -4.77
CA GLN A 156 -4.08 0.01 -5.81
C GLN A 156 -3.22 0.11 -7.07
N VAL A 157 -1.89 0.13 -6.95
CA VAL A 157 -0.98 0.02 -8.11
C VAL A 157 -1.21 -1.30 -8.85
N ALA A 158 -1.23 -2.42 -8.14
CA ALA A 158 -1.49 -3.73 -8.74
C ALA A 158 -2.86 -3.78 -9.43
N ASN A 159 -3.91 -3.28 -8.79
CA ASN A 159 -5.25 -3.23 -9.35
C ASN A 159 -5.32 -2.34 -10.61
N SER A 160 -4.61 -1.21 -10.60
CA SER A 160 -4.56 -0.32 -11.76
C SER A 160 -3.81 -0.93 -12.95
N LEU A 161 -2.72 -1.66 -12.71
CA LEU A 161 -2.01 -2.41 -13.74
C LEU A 161 -2.88 -3.52 -14.34
N GLU A 162 -3.66 -4.23 -13.52
CA GLU A 162 -4.61 -5.24 -13.99
C GLU A 162 -5.73 -4.64 -14.87
N LEU A 163 -6.23 -3.44 -14.53
CA LEU A 163 -7.20 -2.73 -15.37
C LEU A 163 -6.59 -2.32 -16.71
N LEU A 164 -5.34 -1.88 -16.73
CA LEU A 164 -4.60 -1.56 -17.95
C LEU A 164 -4.39 -2.78 -18.82
N GLU A 165 -4.00 -3.91 -18.26
CA GLU A 165 -3.87 -5.20 -18.94
C GLU A 165 -5.19 -5.63 -19.60
N LYS A 166 -6.29 -5.61 -18.85
CA LYS A 166 -7.63 -5.92 -19.38
C LYS A 166 -8.06 -4.99 -20.53
N SER A 167 -7.63 -3.74 -20.48
CA SER A 167 -7.92 -2.75 -21.52
C SER A 167 -7.12 -3.00 -22.80
N LEU A 168 -5.87 -3.48 -22.70
CA LEU A 168 -5.09 -3.95 -23.86
C LEU A 168 -5.78 -5.11 -24.56
N THR A 169 -6.24 -6.10 -23.79
CA THR A 169 -6.96 -7.27 -24.31
C THR A 169 -8.24 -6.87 -25.09
N LYS A 170 -9.05 -5.94 -24.54
CA LYS A 170 -10.26 -5.45 -25.21
C LYS A 170 -9.96 -4.69 -26.50
N LYS A 171 -8.85 -3.98 -26.58
CA LYS A 171 -8.44 -3.27 -27.80
C LYS A 171 -8.02 -4.23 -28.90
N ALA A 172 -7.31 -5.31 -28.56
CA ALA A 172 -6.91 -6.34 -29.52
C ALA A 172 -8.14 -7.03 -30.14
N SER A 173 -9.15 -7.38 -29.33
CA SER A 173 -10.38 -8.05 -29.79
C SER A 173 -11.31 -7.18 -30.65
N LYS A 174 -11.16 -5.85 -30.63
CA LYS A 174 -11.95 -4.94 -31.49
C LYS A 174 -11.31 -4.71 -32.87
N LYS A 175 -10.09 -5.16 -33.10
CA LYS A 175 -9.37 -5.01 -34.38
C LYS A 175 -9.51 -6.22 -35.31
N VAL A 176 -10.13 -7.30 -34.83
CA VAL A 176 -10.52 -8.51 -35.58
C VAL A 176 -12.00 -8.40 -35.98
#